data_3031a012b30cf3176d85911244280cee
#
_entry.id   3031a012b30cf3176d85911244280cee
#
_cell.length_a   1.000
_cell.length_b   1.000
_cell.length_c   1.000
_cell.angle_alpha   90.00
_cell.angle_beta   90.00
_cell.angle_gamma   90.00
#
_symmetry.space_group_name_H-M   'P 1'
#
loop_
_entity.id
_entity.type
_entity.pdbx_description
1 polymer ?
#
loop_
_entity_poly.entity_id
_entity_poly.type
_entity_poly.pdbx_seq_one_letter_code
_entity_poly.pdbx_strand_id
1 'polypeptide(L)'
;MFGSKFQLNEQSISVIQEIGSHMPGGFFIYKAEEPEELLYANQAVFEIFGCADLEEFKELTGYTFRGMLHPEDYQAVHESINQQIAKSKEKMDYAEYRIIRKDGAVRWVDDYGHYVETDAYGGIYTVFISDITEKR
;
A
#
# COMPACT_ATOMS: atom_id res chain seq x y z
N MET A 1 -15.81 -16.20 -19.59
CA MET A 1 -15.84 -14.82 -19.11
C MET A 1 -15.17 -14.73 -17.77
N PHE A 2 -14.40 -13.74 -17.59
CA PHE A 2 -13.65 -13.59 -16.36
C PHE A 2 -14.50 -12.88 -15.31
N GLY A 3 -14.48 -13.37 -14.11
CA GLY A 3 -15.12 -12.71 -13.01
C GLY A 3 -14.45 -11.38 -12.70
N SER A 4 -15.14 -10.52 -11.98
CA SER A 4 -14.60 -9.24 -11.53
C SER A 4 -13.68 -9.39 -10.31
N LYS A 5 -13.55 -10.63 -9.81
CA LYS A 5 -12.77 -10.88 -8.59
C LYS A 5 -11.46 -11.58 -8.90
N PHE A 6 -10.42 -11.09 -8.25
CA PHE A 6 -9.10 -11.68 -8.31
C PHE A 6 -9.04 -12.86 -7.32
N GLN A 7 -8.40 -13.97 -7.74
CA GLN A 7 -8.24 -15.16 -6.90
C GLN A 7 -7.02 -14.98 -6.00
N LEU A 8 -7.22 -14.47 -4.79
CA LEU A 8 -6.15 -14.28 -3.82
C LEU A 8 -6.23 -15.41 -2.78
N ASN A 9 -5.25 -16.29 -2.81
CA ASN A 9 -5.17 -17.47 -1.93
C ASN A 9 -3.70 -17.72 -1.62
N GLU A 10 -3.40 -18.80 -0.89
CA GLU A 10 -2.02 -19.10 -0.50
C GLU A 10 -1.08 -19.22 -1.70
N GLN A 11 -1.54 -19.79 -2.80
CA GLN A 11 -0.71 -19.94 -4.00
C GLN A 11 -0.43 -18.58 -4.64
N SER A 12 -1.47 -17.76 -4.84
CA SER A 12 -1.28 -16.45 -5.47
C SER A 12 -0.49 -15.51 -4.58
N ILE A 13 -0.64 -15.61 -3.26
CA ILE A 13 0.16 -14.83 -2.32
C ILE A 13 1.63 -15.22 -2.43
N SER A 14 1.94 -16.52 -2.54
CA SER A 14 3.33 -16.98 -2.72
C SER A 14 3.94 -16.40 -4.00
N VAL A 15 3.18 -16.37 -5.09
CA VAL A 15 3.65 -15.79 -6.35
C VAL A 15 3.89 -14.28 -6.18
N ILE A 16 2.97 -13.59 -5.53
CA ILE A 16 3.09 -12.16 -5.29
C ILE A 16 4.33 -11.86 -4.43
N GLN A 17 4.58 -12.65 -3.40
CA GLN A 17 5.76 -12.51 -2.56
C GLN A 17 7.04 -12.69 -3.35
N GLU A 18 7.07 -13.68 -4.24
CA GLU A 18 8.23 -13.94 -5.09
C GLU A 18 8.48 -12.76 -6.04
N ILE A 19 7.43 -12.27 -6.69
CA ILE A 19 7.54 -11.11 -7.57
C ILE A 19 7.99 -9.89 -6.77
N GLY A 20 7.37 -9.65 -5.62
CA GLY A 20 7.68 -8.50 -4.78
C GLY A 20 9.12 -8.47 -4.29
N SER A 21 9.71 -9.64 -4.03
CA SER A 21 11.08 -9.74 -3.56
C SER A 21 12.11 -9.33 -4.61
N HIS A 22 11.73 -9.34 -5.88
CA HIS A 22 12.61 -8.97 -7.00
C HIS A 22 12.28 -7.61 -7.62
N MET A 23 11.25 -6.92 -7.10
CA MET A 23 10.85 -5.63 -7.66
C MET A 23 11.80 -4.53 -7.20
N PRO A 24 12.14 -3.57 -8.11
CA PRO A 24 13.03 -2.46 -7.75
C PRO A 24 12.37 -1.39 -6.88
N GLY A 25 11.06 -1.41 -6.74
CA GLY A 25 10.32 -0.40 -5.98
C GLY A 25 9.48 -1.01 -4.88
N GLY A 26 8.87 -0.15 -4.08
CA GLY A 26 7.99 -0.58 -3.00
C GLY A 26 6.65 -1.08 -3.51
N PHE A 27 6.18 -2.17 -2.93
CA PHE A 27 4.90 -2.75 -3.28
C PHE A 27 4.24 -3.29 -2.02
N PHE A 28 2.97 -2.93 -1.82
CA PHE A 28 2.21 -3.48 -0.70
C PHE A 28 0.75 -3.68 -1.09
N ILE A 29 0.06 -4.49 -0.28
CA ILE A 29 -1.36 -4.80 -0.47
C ILE A 29 -2.06 -4.57 0.86
N TYR A 30 -3.21 -3.90 0.84
CA TYR A 30 -4.00 -3.75 2.05
C TYR A 30 -5.49 -3.95 1.78
N LYS A 31 -6.23 -4.29 2.84
CA LYS A 31 -7.67 -4.49 2.76
C LYS A 31 -8.38 -3.14 2.73
N ALA A 32 -9.35 -3.00 1.82
CA ALA A 32 -10.13 -1.77 1.74
C ALA A 32 -11.01 -1.57 2.98
N GLU A 33 -11.44 -2.67 3.58
CA GLU A 33 -12.25 -2.64 4.81
C GLU A 33 -11.40 -2.22 6.01
N GLU A 34 -11.95 -1.35 6.84
CA GLU A 34 -11.25 -0.95 8.05
C GLU A 34 -10.99 -2.13 8.98
N PRO A 35 -9.82 -2.17 9.61
CA PRO A 35 -8.84 -1.09 9.80
C PRO A 35 -7.78 -0.96 8.69
N GLU A 36 -8.07 -1.41 7.49
CA GLU A 36 -7.16 -1.30 6.34
C GLU A 36 -5.83 -2.03 6.59
N GLU A 37 -5.93 -3.23 7.11
CA GLU A 37 -4.78 -4.06 7.45
C GLU A 37 -3.98 -4.45 6.20
N LEU A 38 -2.65 -4.42 6.30
CA LEU A 38 -1.80 -4.88 5.21
C LEU A 38 -1.83 -6.40 5.13
N LEU A 39 -1.84 -6.91 3.91
CA LEU A 39 -1.72 -8.33 3.61
C LEU A 39 -0.29 -8.67 3.20
N TYR A 40 0.44 -7.71 2.66
CA TYR A 40 1.81 -7.90 2.19
C TYR A 40 2.51 -6.57 2.03
N ALA A 41 3.81 -6.54 2.26
CA ALA A 41 4.70 -5.42 1.93
C ALA A 41 6.08 -6.01 1.67
N ASN A 42 6.75 -5.51 0.63
CA ASN A 42 8.07 -6.03 0.27
C ASN A 42 9.20 -5.28 0.98
N GLN A 43 10.42 -5.76 0.83
CA GLN A 43 11.60 -5.19 1.50
C GLN A 43 11.80 -3.72 1.13
N ALA A 44 11.54 -3.35 -0.12
CA ALA A 44 11.68 -1.96 -0.54
C ALA A 44 10.77 -1.02 0.25
N VAL A 45 9.56 -1.47 0.61
CA VAL A 45 8.67 -0.68 1.48
C VAL A 45 9.32 -0.47 2.85
N PHE A 46 9.87 -1.52 3.45
CA PHE A 46 10.52 -1.40 4.76
C PHE A 46 11.65 -0.37 4.71
N GLU A 47 12.45 -0.41 3.63
CA GLU A 47 13.57 0.53 3.46
C GLU A 47 13.11 1.97 3.31
N ILE A 48 12.02 2.20 2.58
CA ILE A 48 11.41 3.54 2.47
C ILE A 48 11.07 4.08 3.86
N PHE A 49 10.59 3.22 4.74
CA PHE A 49 10.22 3.61 6.11
C PHE A 49 11.38 3.55 7.10
N GLY A 50 12.59 3.23 6.63
CA GLY A 50 13.75 3.16 7.50
C GLY A 50 13.77 1.96 8.42
N CYS A 51 13.07 0.91 8.04
CA CYS A 51 12.95 -0.33 8.81
C CYS A 51 13.83 -1.42 8.19
N ALA A 52 14.45 -2.22 9.04
CA ALA A 52 15.32 -3.31 8.56
C ALA A 52 14.51 -4.50 8.09
N ASP A 53 13.34 -4.73 8.68
CA ASP A 53 12.56 -5.94 8.44
C ASP A 53 11.08 -5.71 8.70
N LEU A 54 10.29 -6.75 8.49
CA LEU A 54 8.85 -6.72 8.67
C LEU A 54 8.46 -6.39 10.12
N GLU A 55 9.20 -6.92 11.10
CA GLU A 55 8.85 -6.68 12.50
C GLU A 55 8.95 -5.21 12.88
N GLU A 56 10.03 -4.56 12.47
CA GLU A 56 10.19 -3.12 12.68
C GLU A 56 9.11 -2.32 11.98
N PHE A 57 8.79 -2.73 10.76
CA PHE A 57 7.74 -2.06 9.99
C PHE A 57 6.38 -2.20 10.67
N LYS A 58 6.06 -3.39 11.19
CA LYS A 58 4.81 -3.62 11.92
C LYS A 58 4.73 -2.78 13.19
N GLU A 59 5.83 -2.67 13.92
CA GLU A 59 5.86 -1.82 15.11
C GLU A 59 5.63 -0.36 14.77
N LEU A 60 6.24 0.10 13.68
CA LEU A 60 6.16 1.50 13.29
C LEU A 60 4.75 1.87 12.81
N THR A 61 4.12 1.01 12.02
CA THR A 61 2.89 1.35 11.28
C THR A 61 1.64 0.67 11.83
N GLY A 62 1.79 -0.31 12.71
CA GLY A 62 0.66 -1.15 13.12
C GLY A 62 0.16 -2.05 12.00
N TYR A 63 0.90 -2.11 10.90
CA TYR A 63 0.57 -2.91 9.72
C TYR A 63 -0.78 -2.54 9.13
N THR A 64 -1.07 -1.25 9.09
CA THR A 64 -2.29 -0.69 8.50
C THR A 64 -1.94 0.45 7.56
N PHE A 65 -2.79 0.68 6.56
CA PHE A 65 -2.57 1.81 5.66
C PHE A 65 -2.55 3.13 6.42
N ARG A 66 -3.50 3.30 7.34
CA ARG A 66 -3.57 4.51 8.16
C ARG A 66 -2.26 4.76 8.92
N GLY A 67 -1.68 3.69 9.47
CA GLY A 67 -0.43 3.80 10.23
C GLY A 67 0.79 4.13 9.39
N MET A 68 0.70 3.97 8.06
CA MET A 68 1.79 4.31 7.16
C MET A 68 1.87 5.80 6.85
N LEU A 69 0.75 6.52 6.93
CA LEU A 69 0.68 7.92 6.53
C LEU A 69 0.97 8.85 7.71
N HIS A 70 1.53 10.01 7.39
CA HIS A 70 1.60 11.10 8.34
C HIS A 70 0.17 11.38 8.85
N PRO A 71 -0.04 11.52 10.16
CA PRO A 71 -1.41 11.68 10.70
C PRO A 71 -2.18 12.85 10.09
N GLU A 72 -1.49 13.92 9.72
CA GLU A 72 -2.15 15.10 9.14
C GLU A 72 -2.60 14.88 7.69
N ASP A 73 -2.05 13.85 7.03
CA ASP A 73 -2.36 13.62 5.62
C ASP A 73 -3.43 12.54 5.41
N TYR A 74 -3.65 11.68 6.39
CA TYR A 74 -4.48 10.48 6.18
C TYR A 74 -5.89 10.81 5.69
N GLN A 75 -6.59 11.74 6.35
CA GLN A 75 -7.98 12.00 6.03
C GLN A 75 -8.16 12.47 4.58
N ALA A 76 -7.33 13.43 4.16
CA ALA A 76 -7.40 13.97 2.81
C ALA A 76 -7.06 12.91 1.76
N VAL A 77 -6.05 12.08 2.03
CA VAL A 77 -5.65 11.01 1.12
C VAL A 77 -6.75 9.96 1.02
N HIS A 78 -7.30 9.54 2.15
CA HIS A 78 -8.38 8.56 2.19
C HIS A 78 -9.58 9.01 1.36
N GLU A 79 -10.00 10.26 1.53
CA GLU A 79 -11.11 10.83 0.76
C GLU A 79 -10.79 10.91 -0.72
N SER A 80 -9.58 11.31 -1.06
CA SER A 80 -9.14 11.41 -2.46
C SER A 80 -9.16 10.05 -3.14
N ILE A 81 -8.63 9.02 -2.48
CA ILE A 81 -8.61 7.66 -3.03
C ILE A 81 -10.05 7.19 -3.27
N ASN A 82 -10.94 7.38 -2.30
CA ASN A 82 -12.34 6.95 -2.44
C ASN A 82 -13.01 7.64 -3.63
N GLN A 83 -12.77 8.94 -3.80
CA GLN A 83 -13.35 9.69 -4.92
C GLN A 83 -12.79 9.20 -6.26
N GLN A 84 -11.49 8.95 -6.33
CA GLN A 84 -10.87 8.47 -7.56
C GLN A 84 -11.41 7.10 -7.96
N ILE A 85 -11.52 6.19 -7.01
CA ILE A 85 -12.03 4.84 -7.28
C ILE A 85 -13.50 4.90 -7.74
N ALA A 86 -14.30 5.76 -7.14
CA ALA A 86 -15.71 5.90 -7.51
C ALA A 86 -15.87 6.38 -8.96
N LYS A 87 -14.91 7.15 -9.47
CA LYS A 87 -14.97 7.75 -10.82
C LYS A 87 -14.16 7.00 -11.86
N SER A 88 -13.29 6.10 -11.46
CA SER A 88 -12.37 5.42 -12.37
C SER A 88 -12.99 4.11 -12.88
N LYS A 89 -12.95 3.92 -14.19
CA LYS A 89 -13.35 2.66 -14.80
C LYS A 89 -12.40 1.53 -14.43
N GLU A 90 -11.11 1.84 -14.44
CA GLU A 90 -10.06 0.86 -14.16
C GLU A 90 -9.79 0.72 -12.66
N LYS A 91 -10.48 1.50 -11.83
CA LYS A 91 -10.31 1.46 -10.37
C LYS A 91 -8.87 1.75 -9.94
N MET A 92 -8.27 2.77 -10.56
CA MET A 92 -6.92 3.22 -10.27
C MET A 92 -6.96 4.50 -9.46
N ASP A 93 -5.97 4.67 -8.59
CA ASP A 93 -5.82 5.92 -7.84
C ASP A 93 -4.36 6.34 -7.78
N TYR A 94 -4.15 7.62 -7.50
CA TYR A 94 -2.83 8.20 -7.30
C TYR A 94 -2.89 9.18 -6.15
N ALA A 95 -1.90 9.12 -5.28
CA ALA A 95 -1.79 10.05 -4.17
C ALA A 95 -0.33 10.36 -3.87
N GLU A 96 -0.07 11.56 -3.35
CA GLU A 96 1.22 11.92 -2.77
C GLU A 96 0.97 12.27 -1.32
N TYR A 97 1.81 11.76 -0.43
CA TYR A 97 1.65 12.03 0.99
C TYR A 97 2.97 11.89 1.74
N ARG A 98 2.97 12.38 2.96
CA ARG A 98 4.14 12.28 3.83
C ARG A 98 4.07 11.02 4.66
N ILE A 99 5.23 10.47 4.93
CA ILE A 99 5.40 9.38 5.89
C ILE A 99 6.42 9.82 6.93
N ILE A 100 6.41 9.16 8.08
CA ILE A 100 7.40 9.37 9.13
C ILE A 100 8.19 8.09 9.26
N ARG A 101 9.49 8.16 8.98
CA ARG A 101 10.39 7.01 9.07
C ARG A 101 10.63 6.61 10.51
N LYS A 102 11.18 5.43 10.72
CA LYS A 102 11.56 4.95 12.06
C LYS A 102 12.54 5.92 12.74
N ASP A 103 13.43 6.54 11.96
CA ASP A 103 14.40 7.52 12.50
C ASP A 103 13.78 8.91 12.73
N GLY A 104 12.49 9.08 12.49
CA GLY A 104 11.78 10.34 12.67
C GLY A 104 11.80 11.26 11.46
N ALA A 105 12.55 10.94 10.42
CA ALA A 105 12.61 11.78 9.23
C ALA A 105 11.27 11.73 8.48
N VAL A 106 10.84 12.90 8.00
CA VAL A 106 9.63 13.00 7.18
C VAL A 106 10.02 12.91 5.72
N ARG A 107 9.38 12.02 4.97
CA ARG A 107 9.64 11.84 3.55
C ARG A 107 8.33 11.96 2.78
N TRP A 108 8.44 12.40 1.52
CA TRP A 108 7.31 12.41 0.60
C TRP A 108 7.34 11.15 -0.26
N VAL A 109 6.19 10.53 -0.43
CA VAL A 109 6.06 9.36 -1.30
C VAL A 109 4.94 9.57 -2.30
N ASP A 110 5.01 8.87 -3.45
CA ASP A 110 3.88 8.73 -4.32
C ASP A 110 3.33 7.30 -4.24
N ASP A 111 2.07 7.16 -4.58
CA ASP A 111 1.31 5.95 -4.33
C ASP A 111 0.40 5.74 -5.54
N TYR A 112 0.66 4.69 -6.29
CA TYR A 112 -0.17 4.27 -7.41
C TYR A 112 -0.94 3.04 -6.98
N GLY A 113 -2.25 3.19 -6.78
CA GLY A 113 -3.09 2.12 -6.26
C GLY A 113 -4.05 1.56 -7.28
N HIS A 114 -4.44 0.33 -7.06
CA HIS A 114 -5.43 -0.35 -7.87
C HIS A 114 -6.37 -1.12 -6.95
N TYR A 115 -7.67 -0.82 -7.03
CA TYR A 115 -8.68 -1.51 -6.24
C TYR A 115 -9.11 -2.78 -6.96
N VAL A 116 -9.11 -3.90 -6.23
CA VAL A 116 -9.47 -5.23 -6.77
C VAL A 116 -10.40 -5.93 -5.80
N GLU A 117 -11.47 -6.52 -6.31
CA GLU A 117 -12.34 -7.37 -5.50
C GLU A 117 -11.78 -8.79 -5.45
N THR A 118 -11.72 -9.36 -4.26
CA THR A 118 -11.23 -10.73 -4.07
C THR A 118 -12.25 -11.57 -3.32
N ASP A 119 -12.20 -12.89 -3.52
CA ASP A 119 -13.08 -13.80 -2.79
C ASP A 119 -12.65 -13.97 -1.34
N ALA A 120 -11.35 -14.00 -1.08
CA ALA A 120 -10.83 -14.30 0.26
C ALA A 120 -10.87 -13.10 1.19
N TYR A 121 -10.65 -11.89 0.66
CA TYR A 121 -10.43 -10.70 1.49
C TYR A 121 -11.37 -9.54 1.17
N GLY A 122 -12.34 -9.75 0.27
CA GLY A 122 -13.18 -8.64 -0.20
C GLY A 122 -12.38 -7.68 -1.06
N GLY A 123 -12.66 -6.39 -0.94
CA GLY A 123 -11.90 -5.39 -1.67
C GLY A 123 -10.50 -5.21 -1.09
N ILE A 124 -9.52 -5.14 -1.97
CA ILE A 124 -8.14 -4.86 -1.59
C ILE A 124 -7.57 -3.78 -2.49
N TYR A 125 -6.49 -3.14 -2.02
CA TYR A 125 -5.69 -2.24 -2.84
C TYR A 125 -4.31 -2.85 -3.03
N THR A 126 -3.84 -2.89 -4.30
CA THR A 126 -2.44 -3.22 -4.60
C THR A 126 -1.77 -1.90 -4.92
N VAL A 127 -0.62 -1.62 -4.31
CA VAL A 127 -0.02 -0.30 -4.33
C VAL A 127 1.46 -0.35 -4.65
N PHE A 128 1.87 0.50 -5.60
CA PHE A 128 3.29 0.78 -5.86
C PHE A 128 3.62 2.11 -5.21
N ILE A 129 4.70 2.15 -4.43
CA ILE A 129 5.09 3.34 -3.67
C ILE A 129 6.56 3.63 -3.92
N SER A 130 6.90 4.92 -4.04
CA SER A 130 8.30 5.34 -4.14
C SER A 130 8.51 6.63 -3.35
N ASP A 131 9.75 6.80 -2.89
CA ASP A 131 10.16 8.01 -2.18
C ASP A 131 10.48 9.08 -3.21
N ILE A 132 9.73 10.19 -3.19
CA ILE A 132 9.88 11.29 -4.13
C ILE A 132 10.40 12.56 -3.48
N THR A 133 10.92 12.47 -2.26
CA THR A 133 11.34 13.63 -1.49
C THR A 133 12.31 14.54 -2.27
N GLU A 134 13.26 13.94 -2.98
CA GLU A 134 14.25 14.71 -3.72
C GLU A 134 13.74 15.26 -5.05
N LYS A 135 12.60 14.77 -5.52
CA LYS A 135 11.98 15.24 -6.76
C LYS A 135 10.91 16.30 -6.52
N ARG A 136 10.53 16.48 -5.27
CA ARG A 136 9.40 17.32 -4.92
C ARG A 136 9.71 18.80 -4.74
#